data_45013faf2fe6e16a63d183c8c754353b
#
_entry.id   45013faf2fe6e16a63d183c8c754353b
#
_cell.length_a   1.000
_cell.length_b   1.000
_cell.length_c   1.000
_cell.angle_alpha   90.00
_cell.angle_beta   90.00
_cell.angle_gamma   90.00
#
_symmetry.space_group_name_H-M   'P 1'
#
loop_
_entity.id
_entity.type
_entity.pdbx_description
1 polymer ?
#
loop_
_entity_poly.entity_id
_entity_poly.type
_entity_poly.pdbx_seq_one_letter_code
_entity_poly.pdbx_strand_id
1 'polypeptide(L)'
;ITIGVFEPTSGQNGAGGKKEILGIQYANSLYPTVTIGGEEYKIELTYADNQSDSSKAPTAAQQLVSKGVTAVLGTYGSSCAIAGGPYFEQAKIPAIGTSCTNPQVTQGNDYYFRVCFIDPFQSVADAQFAKKQGVTKAAVITEAGDDYSAGLGTYFVKAFEALGGEGVEVNFQTGETDFSGTMASLASQGIEAIFAPTSIETAPFIIKQAREAGINGCILASDTWDDVSIIQRVVEAGASIDGVYFSTFFIEGDDTNPAANAFAEGFKAWLKEDSARLTDNSNSEEISAVTACGYDAYMAIYYALDKAQSTDGATLRDALAALDVPGLVTGDLKFDENGDAIKSYAIIKTATTEGFVFADSVAIE
;
A
#
# COMPACT_ATOMS: atom_id res chain seq x y z
N ILE A 1 -24.18 3.40 11.84
CA ILE A 1 -23.56 3.22 10.51
C ILE A 1 -22.51 2.16 10.64
N THR A 2 -22.53 1.13 9.78
CA THR A 2 -21.53 0.07 9.79
C THR A 2 -20.62 0.20 8.58
N ILE A 3 -19.31 0.30 8.80
CA ILE A 3 -18.29 0.32 7.76
C ILE A 3 -17.60 -1.04 7.73
N GLY A 4 -17.53 -1.66 6.55
CA GLY A 4 -16.80 -2.90 6.31
C GLY A 4 -15.30 -2.65 6.19
N VAL A 5 -14.49 -3.49 6.80
CA VAL A 5 -13.04 -3.51 6.66
C VAL A 5 -12.66 -4.79 5.93
N PHE A 6 -12.24 -4.66 4.68
CA PHE A 6 -11.92 -5.73 3.75
C PHE A 6 -10.41 -5.85 3.63
N GLU A 7 -9.75 -6.46 4.62
CA GLU A 7 -8.28 -6.49 4.71
C GLU A 7 -7.77 -7.90 4.97
N PRO A 8 -6.56 -8.24 4.48
CA PRO A 8 -5.91 -9.47 4.91
C PRO A 8 -5.41 -9.33 6.36
N THR A 9 -5.79 -10.26 7.21
CA THR A 9 -5.20 -10.44 8.55
C THR A 9 -4.34 -11.70 8.62
N SER A 10 -4.32 -12.46 7.53
CA SER A 10 -3.58 -13.70 7.35
C SER A 10 -3.03 -13.81 5.92
N GLY A 11 -2.19 -14.82 5.66
CA GLY A 11 -1.50 -14.98 4.39
C GLY A 11 -0.26 -14.09 4.25
N GLN A 12 0.31 -14.04 3.04
CA GLN A 12 1.62 -13.37 2.81
C GLN A 12 1.61 -11.85 3.00
N ASN A 13 0.45 -11.22 2.92
CA ASN A 13 0.27 -9.77 3.12
C ASN A 13 -0.44 -9.43 4.44
N GLY A 14 -0.63 -10.43 5.33
CA GLY A 14 -1.36 -10.24 6.58
C GLY A 14 -0.75 -9.19 7.51
N ALA A 15 0.56 -9.02 7.50
CA ALA A 15 1.24 -7.98 8.28
C ALA A 15 0.87 -6.57 7.77
N GLY A 16 0.85 -6.36 6.44
CA GLY A 16 0.46 -5.10 5.83
C GLY A 16 -1.01 -4.74 6.12
N GLY A 17 -1.93 -5.67 5.89
CA GLY A 17 -3.35 -5.44 6.14
C GLY A 17 -3.67 -5.14 7.61
N LYS A 18 -2.96 -5.75 8.55
CA LYS A 18 -3.09 -5.40 9.98
C LYS A 18 -2.69 -3.96 10.27
N LYS A 19 -1.65 -3.44 9.59
CA LYS A 19 -1.23 -2.04 9.73
C LYS A 19 -2.25 -1.07 9.14
N GLU A 20 -2.89 -1.40 8.02
CA GLU A 20 -4.02 -0.63 7.49
C GLU A 20 -5.18 -0.61 8.47
N ILE A 21 -5.53 -1.76 9.04
CA ILE A 21 -6.55 -1.87 10.10
C ILE A 21 -6.23 -0.98 11.29
N LEU A 22 -4.98 -0.92 11.74
CA LEU A 22 -4.57 -0.02 12.83
C LEU A 22 -4.82 1.45 12.48
N GLY A 23 -4.51 1.88 11.27
CA GLY A 23 -4.81 3.23 10.79
C GLY A 23 -6.31 3.54 10.80
N ILE A 24 -7.13 2.61 10.29
CA ILE A 24 -8.60 2.69 10.30
C ILE A 24 -9.14 2.77 11.73
N GLN A 25 -8.65 1.91 12.63
CA GLN A 25 -9.08 1.88 14.03
C GLN A 25 -8.69 3.16 14.78
N TYR A 26 -7.51 3.68 14.51
CA TYR A 26 -7.08 4.94 15.10
C TYR A 26 -7.97 6.10 14.65
N ALA A 27 -8.25 6.20 13.35
CA ALA A 27 -9.17 7.20 12.83
C ALA A 27 -10.57 7.08 13.44
N ASN A 28 -11.12 5.87 13.53
CA ASN A 28 -12.41 5.61 14.17
C ASN A 28 -12.41 5.97 15.67
N SER A 29 -11.29 5.81 16.37
CA SER A 29 -11.17 6.20 17.77
C SER A 29 -11.25 7.72 17.99
N LEU A 30 -10.78 8.50 16.99
CA LEU A 30 -10.83 9.96 17.01
C LEU A 30 -12.17 10.51 16.49
N TYR A 31 -12.79 9.84 15.52
CA TYR A 31 -14.02 10.25 14.84
C TYR A 31 -15.06 9.12 14.90
N PRO A 32 -15.55 8.75 16.11
CA PRO A 32 -16.42 7.59 16.29
C PRO A 32 -17.87 7.84 15.89
N THR A 33 -18.26 9.09 15.59
CA THR A 33 -19.62 9.48 15.23
C THR A 33 -19.63 10.45 14.07
N VAL A 34 -20.72 10.49 13.32
CA VAL A 34 -20.99 11.46 12.25
C VAL A 34 -22.42 11.97 12.35
N THR A 35 -22.65 13.25 12.04
CA THR A 35 -23.98 13.85 12.03
C THR A 35 -24.59 13.78 10.63
N ILE A 36 -25.77 13.18 10.50
CA ILE A 36 -26.53 13.09 9.24
C ILE A 36 -27.97 13.57 9.50
N GLY A 37 -28.42 14.55 8.74
CA GLY A 37 -29.77 15.09 8.89
C GLY A 37 -30.04 15.72 10.25
N GLY A 38 -29.00 16.11 10.98
CA GLY A 38 -29.08 16.68 12.33
C GLY A 38 -29.10 15.65 13.46
N GLU A 39 -28.98 14.36 13.13
CA GLU A 39 -28.86 13.26 14.10
C GLU A 39 -27.44 12.70 14.12
N GLU A 40 -26.92 12.38 15.31
CA GLU A 40 -25.61 11.78 15.50
C GLU A 40 -25.70 10.25 15.37
N TYR A 41 -24.85 9.69 14.51
CA TYR A 41 -24.74 8.25 14.27
C TYR A 41 -23.36 7.75 14.68
N LYS A 42 -23.33 6.68 15.47
CA LYS A 42 -22.11 5.96 15.76
C LYS A 42 -21.60 5.22 14.51
N ILE A 43 -20.30 5.25 14.28
CA ILE A 43 -19.63 4.48 13.24
C ILE A 43 -19.04 3.21 13.86
N GLU A 44 -19.50 2.05 13.40
CA GLU A 44 -19.03 0.74 13.83
C GLU A 44 -18.25 0.06 12.69
N LEU A 45 -17.15 -0.61 13.05
CA LEU A 45 -16.33 -1.37 12.09
C LEU A 45 -16.70 -2.85 12.14
N THR A 46 -16.79 -3.48 10.98
CA THR A 46 -16.94 -4.93 10.84
C THR A 46 -15.93 -5.46 9.83
N TYR A 47 -15.34 -6.61 10.08
CA TYR A 47 -14.18 -7.11 9.39
C TYR A 47 -14.49 -8.34 8.55
N ALA A 48 -13.78 -8.48 7.43
CA ALA A 48 -13.71 -9.69 6.62
C ALA A 48 -12.27 -9.88 6.10
N ASP A 49 -11.65 -11.00 6.51
CA ASP A 49 -10.30 -11.38 6.10
C ASP A 49 -10.33 -12.01 4.69
N ASN A 50 -9.66 -11.39 3.72
CA ASN A 50 -9.50 -11.94 2.38
C ASN A 50 -8.31 -12.91 2.27
N GLN A 51 -7.53 -13.07 3.36
CA GLN A 51 -6.44 -14.03 3.53
C GLN A 51 -5.28 -13.84 2.52
N SER A 52 -5.12 -12.67 1.94
CA SER A 52 -4.16 -12.39 0.85
C SER A 52 -4.36 -13.28 -0.39
N ASP A 53 -5.57 -13.76 -0.61
CA ASP A 53 -5.90 -14.76 -1.63
C ASP A 53 -7.05 -14.27 -2.51
N SER A 54 -6.76 -13.94 -3.76
CA SER A 54 -7.75 -13.43 -4.72
C SER A 54 -8.92 -14.41 -4.96
N SER A 55 -8.70 -15.72 -4.77
CA SER A 55 -9.77 -16.70 -4.86
C SER A 55 -10.75 -16.68 -3.68
N LYS A 56 -10.33 -16.15 -2.52
CA LYS A 56 -11.13 -16.01 -1.30
C LYS A 56 -11.74 -14.62 -1.14
N ALA A 57 -11.13 -13.61 -1.75
CA ALA A 57 -11.57 -12.24 -1.71
C ALA A 57 -13.07 -12.06 -2.08
N PRO A 58 -13.64 -12.73 -3.10
CA PRO A 58 -15.08 -12.69 -3.38
C PRO A 58 -15.96 -13.12 -2.20
N THR A 59 -15.55 -14.16 -1.46
CA THR A 59 -16.31 -14.63 -0.29
C THR A 59 -16.27 -13.61 0.84
N ALA A 60 -15.11 -13.00 1.11
CA ALA A 60 -14.98 -11.96 2.12
C ALA A 60 -15.79 -10.70 1.74
N ALA A 61 -15.77 -10.29 0.46
CA ALA A 61 -16.58 -9.19 -0.03
C ALA A 61 -18.09 -9.46 0.15
N GLN A 62 -18.56 -10.65 -0.24
CA GLN A 62 -19.97 -11.05 -0.05
C GLN A 62 -20.40 -11.10 1.42
N GLN A 63 -19.50 -11.45 2.35
CA GLN A 63 -19.76 -11.37 3.78
C GLN A 63 -20.07 -9.93 4.23
N LEU A 64 -19.31 -8.95 3.76
CA LEU A 64 -19.56 -7.55 4.07
C LEU A 64 -20.86 -7.04 3.43
N VAL A 65 -21.09 -7.38 2.15
CA VAL A 65 -22.35 -7.04 1.47
C VAL A 65 -23.57 -7.62 2.23
N SER A 66 -23.50 -8.88 2.66
CA SER A 66 -24.59 -9.54 3.38
C SER A 66 -24.86 -8.95 4.76
N LYS A 67 -23.87 -8.28 5.37
CA LYS A 67 -24.03 -7.54 6.62
C LYS A 67 -24.69 -6.17 6.42
N GLY A 68 -24.88 -5.73 5.18
CA GLY A 68 -25.49 -4.44 4.86
C GLY A 68 -24.62 -3.25 5.26
N VAL A 69 -23.30 -3.34 5.05
CA VAL A 69 -22.37 -2.24 5.35
C VAL A 69 -22.66 -1.02 4.47
N THR A 70 -22.47 0.17 5.01
CA THR A 70 -22.70 1.45 4.31
C THR A 70 -21.58 1.77 3.31
N ALA A 71 -20.36 1.42 3.66
CA ALA A 71 -19.17 1.59 2.83
C ALA A 71 -18.12 0.53 3.20
N VAL A 72 -17.08 0.39 2.38
CA VAL A 72 -15.98 -0.55 2.60
C VAL A 72 -14.65 0.19 2.57
N LEU A 73 -13.74 -0.16 3.47
CA LEU A 73 -12.34 0.25 3.51
C LEU A 73 -11.45 -0.96 3.21
N GLY A 74 -10.43 -0.76 2.41
CA GLY A 74 -9.48 -1.80 2.02
C GLY A 74 -9.44 -2.01 0.50
N THR A 75 -8.49 -2.74 0.05
CA THR A 75 -7.67 -3.70 0.78
C THR A 75 -6.18 -3.51 0.47
N TYR A 76 -5.34 -4.04 1.33
CA TYR A 76 -3.95 -4.32 0.99
C TYR A 76 -3.90 -5.46 -0.05
N GLY A 77 -3.28 -5.19 -1.18
CA GLY A 77 -3.16 -6.18 -2.27
C GLY A 77 -4.19 -6.00 -3.39
N SER A 78 -3.68 -5.60 -4.56
CA SER A 78 -4.50 -5.27 -5.73
C SER A 78 -5.30 -6.45 -6.26
N SER A 79 -4.73 -7.67 -6.30
CA SER A 79 -5.43 -8.88 -6.77
C SER A 79 -6.70 -9.17 -5.96
N CYS A 80 -6.67 -8.94 -4.63
CA CYS A 80 -7.85 -9.09 -3.78
C CYS A 80 -8.89 -7.97 -4.02
N ALA A 81 -8.43 -6.73 -4.25
CA ALA A 81 -9.31 -5.61 -4.58
C ALA A 81 -10.03 -5.84 -5.93
N ILE A 82 -9.30 -6.27 -6.95
CA ILE A 82 -9.83 -6.59 -8.29
C ILE A 82 -10.87 -7.71 -8.18
N ALA A 83 -10.59 -8.75 -7.42
CA ALA A 83 -11.50 -9.89 -7.26
C ALA A 83 -12.73 -9.59 -6.40
N GLY A 84 -12.61 -8.76 -5.37
CA GLY A 84 -13.69 -8.40 -4.44
C GLY A 84 -14.55 -7.22 -4.90
N GLY A 85 -13.94 -6.25 -5.61
CA GLY A 85 -14.55 -4.99 -6.00
C GLY A 85 -15.91 -5.10 -6.73
N PRO A 86 -16.07 -6.01 -7.69
CA PRO A 86 -17.34 -6.17 -8.42
C PRO A 86 -18.55 -6.49 -7.52
N TYR A 87 -18.35 -7.10 -6.36
CA TYR A 87 -19.43 -7.38 -5.41
C TYR A 87 -19.92 -6.12 -4.69
N PHE A 88 -19.02 -5.19 -4.41
CA PHE A 88 -19.36 -3.89 -3.83
C PHE A 88 -20.10 -3.02 -4.84
N GLU A 89 -19.60 -2.96 -6.09
CA GLU A 89 -20.26 -2.25 -7.18
C GLU A 89 -21.68 -2.77 -7.43
N GLN A 90 -21.85 -4.09 -7.56
CA GLN A 90 -23.16 -4.71 -7.76
C GLN A 90 -24.13 -4.38 -6.63
N ALA A 91 -23.66 -4.31 -5.40
CA ALA A 91 -24.43 -3.95 -4.22
C ALA A 91 -24.61 -2.43 -4.06
N LYS A 92 -23.96 -1.61 -4.92
CA LYS A 92 -23.88 -0.14 -4.82
C LYS A 92 -23.35 0.34 -3.48
N ILE A 93 -22.35 -0.34 -2.97
CA ILE A 93 -21.64 0.00 -1.73
C ILE A 93 -20.30 0.63 -2.12
N PRO A 94 -20.05 1.92 -1.83
CA PRO A 94 -18.77 2.54 -2.13
C PRO A 94 -17.63 1.89 -1.35
N ALA A 95 -16.50 1.68 -2.02
CA ALA A 95 -15.27 1.15 -1.43
C ALA A 95 -14.12 2.13 -1.61
N ILE A 96 -13.25 2.23 -0.60
CA ILE A 96 -12.01 3.01 -0.64
C ILE A 96 -10.83 2.07 -0.47
N GLY A 97 -10.04 1.93 -1.53
CA GLY A 97 -8.76 1.25 -1.51
C GLY A 97 -7.74 2.00 -0.66
N THR A 98 -7.08 1.29 0.20
CA THR A 98 -6.03 1.80 1.09
C THR A 98 -4.71 1.89 0.33
N SER A 99 -4.10 0.76 -0.02
CA SER A 99 -2.82 0.69 -0.74
C SER A 99 -2.85 -0.19 -2.00
N CYS A 100 -4.01 -0.54 -2.52
CA CYS A 100 -4.15 -1.31 -3.76
C CYS A 100 -3.91 -0.44 -5.00
N THR A 101 -2.68 -0.40 -5.48
CA THR A 101 -2.17 0.56 -6.47
C THR A 101 -2.41 0.20 -7.94
N ASN A 102 -2.75 -1.06 -8.25
CA ASN A 102 -2.98 -1.48 -9.64
C ASN A 102 -4.16 -0.73 -10.28
N PRO A 103 -4.01 -0.15 -11.50
CA PRO A 103 -5.09 0.59 -12.16
C PRO A 103 -6.39 -0.18 -12.32
N GLN A 104 -6.35 -1.51 -12.44
CA GLN A 104 -7.55 -2.34 -12.64
C GLN A 104 -8.49 -2.35 -11.43
N VAL A 105 -8.06 -1.87 -10.26
CA VAL A 105 -8.89 -1.79 -9.05
C VAL A 105 -10.09 -0.86 -9.25
N THR A 106 -9.86 0.29 -9.85
CA THR A 106 -10.87 1.34 -10.08
C THR A 106 -11.37 1.35 -11.50
N GLN A 107 -10.56 0.90 -12.46
CA GLN A 107 -10.91 0.93 -13.87
C GLN A 107 -12.18 0.13 -14.17
N GLY A 108 -13.25 0.83 -14.57
CA GLY A 108 -14.54 0.22 -14.90
C GLY A 108 -15.38 -0.14 -13.67
N ASN A 109 -15.03 0.36 -12.48
CA ASN A 109 -15.80 0.19 -11.25
C ASN A 109 -16.08 1.57 -10.61
N ASP A 110 -17.23 2.14 -10.88
CA ASP A 110 -17.65 3.47 -10.41
C ASP A 110 -17.83 3.57 -8.88
N TYR A 111 -17.77 2.45 -8.17
CA TYR A 111 -17.94 2.37 -6.73
C TYR A 111 -16.63 2.10 -5.98
N TYR A 112 -15.49 1.97 -6.67
CA TYR A 112 -14.19 1.79 -6.04
C TYR A 112 -13.32 3.04 -6.23
N PHE A 113 -12.90 3.62 -5.13
CA PHE A 113 -11.96 4.75 -5.05
C PHE A 113 -10.67 4.29 -4.37
N ARG A 114 -9.61 5.10 -4.36
CA ARG A 114 -8.41 4.81 -3.58
C ARG A 114 -7.70 6.08 -3.11
N VAL A 115 -7.04 6.00 -1.94
CA VAL A 115 -6.26 7.13 -1.37
C VAL A 115 -4.79 7.11 -1.78
N CYS A 116 -4.28 5.98 -2.28
CA CYS A 116 -2.90 5.81 -2.74
C CYS A 116 -2.71 6.27 -4.20
N PHE A 117 -1.45 6.43 -4.62
CA PHE A 117 -1.12 6.58 -6.04
C PHE A 117 -1.29 5.26 -6.82
N ILE A 118 -1.08 5.27 -8.12
CA ILE A 118 -1.23 4.11 -9.00
C ILE A 118 0.13 3.58 -9.49
N ASP A 119 0.20 2.29 -9.86
CA ASP A 119 1.43 1.63 -10.33
C ASP A 119 2.15 2.37 -11.46
N PRO A 120 1.50 2.92 -12.50
CA PRO A 120 2.19 3.70 -13.52
C PRO A 120 2.93 4.91 -12.97
N PHE A 121 2.34 5.61 -12.00
CA PHE A 121 2.95 6.74 -11.32
C PHE A 121 4.17 6.29 -10.49
N GLN A 122 3.98 5.27 -9.64
CA GLN A 122 5.02 4.70 -8.80
C GLN A 122 6.22 4.21 -9.62
N SER A 123 5.96 3.48 -10.70
CA SER A 123 6.99 2.92 -11.57
C SER A 123 7.85 3.99 -12.26
N VAL A 124 7.24 5.12 -12.63
CA VAL A 124 8.01 6.24 -13.20
C VAL A 124 8.94 6.84 -12.13
N ALA A 125 8.44 7.00 -10.89
CA ALA A 125 9.27 7.48 -9.78
C ALA A 125 10.44 6.55 -9.50
N ASP A 126 10.19 5.24 -9.42
CA ASP A 126 11.20 4.22 -9.18
C ASP A 126 12.24 4.16 -10.30
N ALA A 127 11.81 4.23 -11.57
CA ALA A 127 12.71 4.25 -12.73
C ALA A 127 13.59 5.50 -12.75
N GLN A 128 13.02 6.68 -12.46
CA GLN A 128 13.79 7.92 -12.35
C GLN A 128 14.81 7.85 -11.21
N PHE A 129 14.41 7.32 -10.05
CA PHE A 129 15.32 7.12 -8.93
C PHE A 129 16.45 6.14 -9.27
N ALA A 130 16.16 4.99 -9.90
CA ALA A 130 17.16 4.04 -10.37
C ALA A 130 18.19 4.71 -11.30
N LYS A 131 17.71 5.52 -12.25
CA LYS A 131 18.61 6.31 -13.13
C LYS A 131 19.44 7.33 -12.37
N LYS A 132 18.89 7.99 -11.35
CA LYS A 132 19.62 8.92 -10.48
C LYS A 132 20.72 8.21 -9.69
N GLN A 133 20.51 6.92 -9.32
CA GLN A 133 21.53 6.06 -8.70
C GLN A 133 22.58 5.55 -9.72
N GLY A 134 22.47 5.91 -11.00
CA GLY A 134 23.40 5.51 -12.04
C GLY A 134 23.14 4.12 -12.62
N VAL A 135 22.01 3.49 -12.29
CA VAL A 135 21.68 2.14 -12.78
C VAL A 135 21.42 2.19 -14.28
N THR A 136 22.05 1.27 -15.03
CA THR A 136 21.85 1.09 -16.47
C THR A 136 21.19 -0.24 -16.81
N LYS A 137 21.37 -1.25 -15.94
CA LYS A 137 20.79 -2.58 -16.10
C LYS A 137 20.23 -3.11 -14.78
N ALA A 138 18.94 -3.44 -14.75
CA ALA A 138 18.25 -3.93 -13.58
C ALA A 138 17.52 -5.25 -13.84
N ALA A 139 17.56 -6.18 -12.86
CA ALA A 139 16.62 -7.29 -12.83
C ALA A 139 15.29 -6.82 -12.28
N VAL A 140 14.20 -7.29 -12.86
CA VAL A 140 12.83 -7.02 -12.42
C VAL A 140 12.21 -8.36 -11.97
N ILE A 141 12.05 -8.54 -10.67
CA ILE A 141 11.63 -9.81 -10.07
C ILE A 141 10.19 -9.70 -9.62
N THR A 142 9.30 -10.45 -10.29
CA THR A 142 7.85 -10.35 -10.05
C THR A 142 7.23 -11.71 -9.71
N GLU A 143 6.15 -11.67 -8.92
CA GLU A 143 5.39 -12.84 -8.53
C GLU A 143 4.38 -13.22 -9.61
N ALA A 144 4.45 -14.46 -10.10
CA ALA A 144 3.56 -14.96 -11.13
C ALA A 144 2.13 -15.13 -10.58
N GLY A 145 1.16 -14.52 -11.26
CA GLY A 145 -0.25 -14.59 -10.88
C GLY A 145 -0.68 -13.56 -9.83
N ASP A 146 0.22 -12.69 -9.40
CA ASP A 146 -0.13 -11.50 -8.61
C ASP A 146 -0.22 -10.26 -9.51
N ASP A 147 -1.43 -9.68 -9.61
CA ASP A 147 -1.70 -8.53 -10.48
C ASP A 147 -0.90 -7.28 -10.10
N TYR A 148 -0.63 -7.09 -8.80
CA TYR A 148 0.20 -6.00 -8.29
C TYR A 148 1.65 -6.16 -8.76
N SER A 149 2.28 -7.25 -8.40
CA SER A 149 3.71 -7.50 -8.69
C SER A 149 3.99 -7.50 -10.20
N ALA A 150 3.17 -8.23 -10.97
CA ALA A 150 3.31 -8.31 -12.43
C ALA A 150 3.04 -6.97 -13.11
N GLY A 151 2.00 -6.25 -12.67
CA GLY A 151 1.64 -4.94 -13.22
C GLY A 151 2.74 -3.91 -12.99
N LEU A 152 3.17 -3.76 -11.73
CA LEU A 152 4.19 -2.80 -11.34
C LEU A 152 5.54 -3.10 -12.02
N GLY A 153 5.93 -4.38 -12.10
CA GLY A 153 7.11 -4.80 -12.86
C GLY A 153 7.06 -4.38 -14.34
N THR A 154 5.93 -4.60 -14.99
CA THR A 154 5.71 -4.21 -16.40
C THR A 154 5.81 -2.70 -16.59
N TYR A 155 5.19 -1.92 -15.71
CA TYR A 155 5.27 -0.45 -15.77
C TYR A 155 6.69 0.05 -15.50
N PHE A 156 7.41 -0.56 -14.55
CA PHE A 156 8.80 -0.20 -14.27
C PHE A 156 9.71 -0.47 -15.47
N VAL A 157 9.64 -1.65 -16.10
CA VAL A 157 10.44 -1.96 -17.31
C VAL A 157 10.20 -0.90 -18.38
N LYS A 158 8.94 -0.61 -18.66
CA LYS A 158 8.58 0.39 -19.67
C LYS A 158 9.15 1.78 -19.35
N ALA A 159 9.02 2.23 -18.11
CA ALA A 159 9.53 3.53 -17.69
C ALA A 159 11.07 3.57 -17.69
N PHE A 160 11.71 2.51 -17.22
CA PHE A 160 13.17 2.41 -17.13
C PHE A 160 13.81 2.35 -18.53
N GLU A 161 13.25 1.59 -19.48
CA GLU A 161 13.69 1.53 -20.85
C GLU A 161 13.50 2.87 -21.60
N ALA A 162 12.41 3.59 -21.33
CA ALA A 162 12.19 4.93 -21.87
C ALA A 162 13.28 5.93 -21.40
N LEU A 163 13.90 5.68 -20.25
CA LEU A 163 15.05 6.44 -19.71
C LEU A 163 16.40 5.88 -20.16
N GLY A 164 16.42 4.92 -21.12
CA GLY A 164 17.66 4.29 -21.63
C GLY A 164 18.27 3.27 -20.69
N GLY A 165 17.47 2.64 -19.81
CA GLY A 165 17.86 1.47 -19.03
C GLY A 165 17.60 0.16 -19.75
N GLU A 166 18.09 -0.96 -19.21
CA GLU A 166 17.81 -2.33 -19.66
C GLU A 166 17.15 -3.11 -18.51
N GLY A 167 15.91 -3.57 -18.70
CA GLY A 167 15.18 -4.42 -17.75
C GLY A 167 15.33 -5.90 -18.10
N VAL A 168 15.70 -6.73 -17.12
CA VAL A 168 15.74 -8.20 -17.24
C VAL A 168 14.66 -8.80 -16.35
N GLU A 169 13.57 -9.25 -16.96
CA GLU A 169 12.41 -9.76 -16.24
C GLU A 169 12.63 -11.21 -15.77
N VAL A 170 12.26 -11.49 -14.52
CA VAL A 170 12.27 -12.81 -13.89
C VAL A 170 11.02 -12.99 -13.08
N ASN A 171 10.33 -14.12 -13.26
CA ASN A 171 9.14 -14.46 -12.48
C ASN A 171 9.44 -15.60 -11.51
N PHE A 172 8.84 -15.55 -10.32
CA PHE A 172 8.86 -16.59 -9.32
C PHE A 172 7.43 -17.03 -8.94
N GLN A 173 7.31 -18.16 -8.26
CA GLN A 173 6.00 -18.66 -7.81
C GLN A 173 5.72 -18.24 -6.37
N THR A 174 4.43 -18.01 -6.05
CA THR A 174 3.99 -17.74 -4.69
C THR A 174 4.57 -18.74 -3.69
N GLY A 175 5.17 -18.23 -2.60
CA GLY A 175 5.78 -19.05 -1.56
C GLY A 175 7.18 -19.58 -1.88
N GLU A 176 7.80 -19.17 -2.99
CA GLU A 176 9.21 -19.46 -3.28
C GLU A 176 10.11 -18.74 -2.27
N THR A 177 11.08 -19.47 -1.74
CA THR A 177 12.04 -18.98 -0.74
C THR A 177 13.50 -19.19 -1.16
N ASP A 178 13.75 -19.97 -2.21
CA ASP A 178 15.09 -20.22 -2.74
C ASP A 178 15.29 -19.54 -4.09
N PHE A 179 15.91 -18.37 -4.04
CA PHE A 179 16.29 -17.56 -5.20
C PHE A 179 17.76 -17.73 -5.58
N SER A 180 18.51 -18.65 -4.96
CA SER A 180 19.96 -18.76 -5.12
C SER A 180 20.38 -18.99 -6.58
N GLY A 181 19.68 -19.87 -7.30
CA GLY A 181 19.92 -20.10 -8.72
C GLY A 181 19.61 -18.89 -9.59
N THR A 182 18.50 -18.23 -9.32
CA THR A 182 18.09 -16.99 -10.00
C THR A 182 19.13 -15.88 -9.78
N MET A 183 19.55 -15.64 -8.53
CA MET A 183 20.52 -14.61 -8.20
C MET A 183 21.90 -14.89 -8.81
N ALA A 184 22.36 -16.14 -8.80
CA ALA A 184 23.60 -16.52 -9.47
C ALA A 184 23.55 -16.29 -10.99
N SER A 185 22.42 -16.59 -11.63
CA SER A 185 22.19 -16.29 -13.05
C SER A 185 22.23 -14.80 -13.33
N LEU A 186 21.54 -13.99 -12.54
CA LEU A 186 21.49 -12.53 -12.69
C LEU A 186 22.86 -11.88 -12.48
N ALA A 187 23.61 -12.31 -11.46
CA ALA A 187 24.98 -11.86 -11.22
C ALA A 187 25.90 -12.14 -12.43
N SER A 188 25.78 -13.32 -13.05
CA SER A 188 26.55 -13.67 -14.25
C SER A 188 26.23 -12.83 -15.49
N GLN A 189 25.04 -12.21 -15.53
CA GLN A 189 24.58 -11.32 -16.58
C GLN A 189 24.97 -9.85 -16.36
N GLY A 190 25.72 -9.56 -15.28
CA GLY A 190 26.16 -8.21 -14.96
C GLY A 190 25.02 -7.29 -14.49
N ILE A 191 24.07 -7.84 -13.76
CA ILE A 191 22.97 -7.04 -13.15
C ILE A 191 23.57 -6.12 -12.09
N GLU A 192 23.23 -4.82 -12.19
CA GLU A 192 23.71 -3.76 -11.30
C GLU A 192 22.72 -3.46 -10.17
N ALA A 193 21.42 -3.71 -10.41
CA ALA A 193 20.34 -3.43 -9.46
C ALA A 193 19.21 -4.45 -9.61
N ILE A 194 18.36 -4.52 -8.59
CA ILE A 194 17.13 -5.31 -8.58
C ILE A 194 15.96 -4.37 -8.33
N PHE A 195 14.88 -4.50 -9.10
CA PHE A 195 13.56 -3.99 -8.77
C PHE A 195 12.67 -5.18 -8.40
N ALA A 196 12.12 -5.18 -7.19
CA ALA A 196 11.37 -6.31 -6.66
C ALA A 196 10.07 -5.86 -5.96
N PRO A 197 8.98 -5.61 -6.72
CA PRO A 197 7.67 -5.29 -6.15
C PRO A 197 7.02 -6.58 -5.62
N THR A 198 7.42 -7.01 -4.44
CA THR A 198 7.05 -8.30 -3.86
C THR A 198 6.48 -8.13 -2.45
N SER A 199 5.90 -9.21 -1.91
CA SER A 199 5.34 -9.22 -0.57
C SER A 199 6.40 -9.00 0.52
N ILE A 200 5.95 -8.57 1.70
CA ILE A 200 6.76 -8.45 2.93
C ILE A 200 7.45 -9.78 3.26
N GLU A 201 6.76 -10.91 3.03
CA GLU A 201 7.29 -12.24 3.34
C GLU A 201 8.42 -12.66 2.39
N THR A 202 8.38 -12.25 1.13
CA THR A 202 9.37 -12.62 0.10
C THR A 202 10.62 -11.73 0.14
N ALA A 203 10.46 -10.46 0.51
CA ALA A 203 11.52 -9.45 0.50
C ALA A 203 12.84 -9.88 1.16
N PRO A 204 12.85 -10.45 2.40
CA PRO A 204 14.11 -10.84 3.05
C PRO A 204 14.89 -11.91 2.31
N PHE A 205 14.21 -12.84 1.62
CA PHE A 205 14.87 -13.87 0.84
C PHE A 205 15.57 -13.29 -0.39
N ILE A 206 14.89 -12.37 -1.09
CA ILE A 206 15.47 -11.68 -2.26
C ILE A 206 16.69 -10.87 -1.83
N ILE A 207 16.57 -10.03 -0.79
CA ILE A 207 17.68 -9.18 -0.33
C ILE A 207 18.89 -10.05 0.06
N LYS A 208 18.68 -11.04 0.94
CA LYS A 208 19.73 -11.90 1.44
C LYS A 208 20.46 -12.61 0.29
N GLN A 209 19.72 -13.29 -0.58
CA GLN A 209 20.32 -14.13 -1.62
C GLN A 209 20.92 -13.31 -2.76
N ALA A 210 20.43 -12.09 -3.01
CA ALA A 210 21.10 -11.15 -3.90
C ALA A 210 22.51 -10.77 -3.38
N ARG A 211 22.62 -10.44 -2.07
CA ARG A 211 23.90 -10.12 -1.44
C ARG A 211 24.85 -11.32 -1.42
N GLU A 212 24.36 -12.52 -1.14
CA GLU A 212 25.13 -13.77 -1.20
C GLU A 212 25.65 -14.08 -2.61
N ALA A 213 24.91 -13.73 -3.65
CA ALA A 213 25.33 -13.87 -5.04
C ALA A 213 26.29 -12.76 -5.52
N GLY A 214 26.59 -11.77 -4.67
CA GLY A 214 27.49 -10.66 -5.00
C GLY A 214 26.81 -9.50 -5.73
N ILE A 215 25.48 -9.45 -5.80
CA ILE A 215 24.74 -8.29 -6.31
C ILE A 215 24.67 -7.25 -5.18
N ASN A 216 25.65 -6.33 -5.18
CA ASN A 216 25.82 -5.34 -4.11
C ASN A 216 25.28 -3.94 -4.47
N GLY A 217 24.69 -3.79 -5.65
CA GLY A 217 24.09 -2.54 -6.07
C GLY A 217 22.73 -2.25 -5.42
N CYS A 218 22.02 -1.29 -5.97
CA CYS A 218 20.71 -0.87 -5.51
C CYS A 218 19.70 -2.02 -5.56
N ILE A 219 19.00 -2.26 -4.46
CA ILE A 219 17.77 -3.05 -4.45
C ILE A 219 16.63 -2.07 -4.24
N LEU A 220 15.80 -1.97 -5.26
CA LEU A 220 14.66 -1.06 -5.29
C LEU A 220 13.38 -1.88 -5.16
N ALA A 221 12.46 -1.39 -4.38
CA ALA A 221 11.16 -2.00 -4.19
C ALA A 221 10.05 -0.94 -4.21
N SER A 222 8.86 -1.38 -3.92
CA SER A 222 7.65 -0.59 -3.91
C SER A 222 7.11 -0.40 -2.49
N ASP A 223 5.98 0.23 -2.36
CA ASP A 223 5.29 0.56 -1.11
C ASP A 223 5.07 -0.63 -0.15
N THR A 224 4.98 -1.85 -0.69
CA THR A 224 4.85 -3.07 0.12
C THR A 224 6.05 -3.33 1.04
N TRP A 225 7.23 -2.75 0.75
CA TRP A 225 8.41 -2.91 1.59
C TRP A 225 8.52 -1.89 2.73
N ASP A 226 7.52 -1.04 2.91
CA ASP A 226 7.45 -0.12 4.06
C ASP A 226 7.02 -0.87 5.34
N ASP A 227 7.78 -1.92 5.68
CA ASP A 227 7.58 -2.75 6.86
C ASP A 227 8.90 -3.09 7.54
N VAL A 228 9.06 -2.64 8.79
CA VAL A 228 10.30 -2.82 9.57
C VAL A 228 10.66 -4.29 9.80
N SER A 229 9.70 -5.21 9.73
CA SER A 229 9.98 -6.65 9.87
C SER A 229 10.90 -7.18 8.78
N ILE A 230 10.95 -6.54 7.61
CA ILE A 230 11.91 -6.87 6.53
C ILE A 230 13.33 -6.63 7.03
N ILE A 231 13.59 -5.45 7.62
CA ILE A 231 14.91 -5.11 8.18
C ILE A 231 15.30 -6.12 9.25
N GLN A 232 14.41 -6.40 10.19
CA GLN A 232 14.64 -7.32 11.30
C GLN A 232 15.06 -8.70 10.78
N ARG A 233 14.31 -9.26 9.82
CA ARG A 233 14.57 -10.58 9.24
C ARG A 233 15.86 -10.63 8.41
N VAL A 234 16.20 -9.57 7.66
CA VAL A 234 17.44 -9.49 6.89
C VAL A 234 18.66 -9.42 7.82
N VAL A 235 18.61 -8.58 8.85
CA VAL A 235 19.69 -8.42 9.83
C VAL A 235 19.88 -9.70 10.67
N GLU A 236 18.79 -10.33 11.13
CA GLU A 236 18.84 -11.61 11.84
C GLU A 236 19.45 -12.74 10.98
N ALA A 237 19.21 -12.70 9.67
CA ALA A 237 19.83 -13.64 8.71
C ALA A 237 21.29 -13.31 8.37
N GLY A 238 21.88 -12.26 8.97
CA GLY A 238 23.27 -11.84 8.78
C GLY A 238 23.57 -11.18 7.43
N ALA A 239 22.52 -10.69 6.73
CA ALA A 239 22.68 -10.01 5.44
C ALA A 239 22.69 -8.47 5.62
N SER A 240 23.29 -7.76 4.63
CA SER A 240 23.28 -6.30 4.61
C SER A 240 21.97 -5.77 4.05
N ILE A 241 21.44 -4.75 4.72
CA ILE A 241 20.29 -3.96 4.28
C ILE A 241 20.73 -2.70 3.51
N ASP A 242 22.01 -2.41 3.41
CA ASP A 242 22.54 -1.23 2.74
C ASP A 242 22.14 -1.20 1.26
N GLY A 243 21.77 -0.03 0.78
CA GLY A 243 21.37 0.16 -0.62
C GLY A 243 20.00 -0.43 -0.97
N VAL A 244 19.16 -0.74 0.03
CA VAL A 244 17.75 -1.08 -0.15
C VAL A 244 16.92 0.19 -0.06
N TYR A 245 16.10 0.42 -1.10
CA TYR A 245 15.22 1.57 -1.23
C TYR A 245 13.82 1.12 -1.65
N PHE A 246 12.82 1.93 -1.37
CA PHE A 246 11.46 1.72 -1.84
C PHE A 246 10.68 3.03 -1.94
N SER A 247 9.75 3.08 -2.87
CA SER A 247 8.81 4.18 -3.00
C SER A 247 7.61 4.02 -2.07
N THR A 248 7.09 5.11 -1.55
CA THR A 248 6.04 5.07 -0.53
C THR A 248 5.20 6.36 -0.50
N PHE A 249 4.15 6.41 0.33
CA PHE A 249 3.16 7.48 0.40
C PHE A 249 3.38 8.45 1.57
N PHE A 250 4.16 8.06 2.57
CA PHE A 250 4.24 8.78 3.85
C PHE A 250 5.64 8.67 4.45
N ILE A 251 6.04 9.73 5.13
CA ILE A 251 7.22 9.75 6.00
C ILE A 251 6.95 10.57 7.25
N GLU A 252 7.44 10.09 8.39
CA GLU A 252 7.43 10.85 9.63
C GLU A 252 8.42 12.02 9.57
N GLY A 253 8.08 13.13 10.24
CA GLY A 253 8.97 14.28 10.33
C GLY A 253 8.99 15.15 9.05
N ASP A 254 8.00 15.03 8.18
CA ASP A 254 7.83 15.94 7.06
C ASP A 254 7.35 17.32 7.55
N ASP A 255 8.26 18.29 7.61
CA ASP A 255 7.96 19.65 8.03
C ASP A 255 6.94 20.36 7.12
N THR A 256 6.71 19.84 5.92
CA THR A 256 5.74 20.39 4.95
C THR A 256 4.33 19.86 5.16
N ASN A 257 4.16 18.77 5.90
CA ASN A 257 2.86 18.17 6.22
C ASN A 257 2.59 18.12 7.74
N PRO A 258 2.00 19.16 8.34
CA PRO A 258 1.65 19.17 9.76
C PRO A 258 0.67 18.07 10.18
N ALA A 259 -0.22 17.62 9.26
CA ALA A 259 -1.17 16.54 9.55
C ALA A 259 -0.45 15.19 9.71
N ALA A 260 0.57 14.91 8.90
CA ALA A 260 1.41 13.73 9.03
C ALA A 260 2.12 13.69 10.39
N ASN A 261 2.66 14.81 10.85
CA ASN A 261 3.35 14.89 12.14
C ASN A 261 2.39 14.72 13.33
N ALA A 262 1.22 15.36 13.28
CA ALA A 262 0.20 15.20 14.32
C ALA A 262 -0.35 13.75 14.37
N PHE A 263 -0.54 13.14 13.21
CA PHE A 263 -0.92 11.73 13.10
C PHE A 263 0.14 10.83 13.72
N ALA A 264 1.41 11.01 13.37
CA ALA A 264 2.51 10.18 13.86
C ALA A 264 2.60 10.22 15.38
N GLU A 265 2.56 11.42 15.98
CA GLU A 265 2.61 11.61 17.42
C GLU A 265 1.42 10.95 18.13
N GLY A 266 0.21 11.21 17.65
CA GLY A 266 -1.02 10.67 18.24
C GLY A 266 -1.15 9.15 18.06
N PHE A 267 -0.82 8.63 16.86
CA PHE A 267 -0.87 7.19 16.59
C PHE A 267 0.10 6.41 17.47
N LYS A 268 1.34 6.87 17.63
CA LYS A 268 2.32 6.21 18.52
C LYS A 268 1.86 6.20 19.98
N ALA A 269 1.23 7.27 20.45
CA ALA A 269 0.66 7.30 21.79
C ALA A 269 -0.47 6.26 21.94
N TRP A 270 -1.40 6.23 20.99
CA TRP A 270 -2.52 5.29 20.95
C TRP A 270 -2.07 3.83 20.80
N LEU A 271 -1.02 3.59 20.01
CA LEU A 271 -0.44 2.25 19.79
C LEU A 271 0.07 1.64 21.11
N LYS A 272 0.71 2.45 21.95
CA LYS A 272 1.29 2.03 23.25
C LYS A 272 0.26 1.69 24.32
N GLU A 273 -0.99 2.13 24.17
CA GLU A 273 -2.05 1.84 25.13
C GLU A 273 -2.48 0.36 25.14
N ASP A 274 -2.17 -0.39 24.07
CA ASP A 274 -2.56 -1.79 23.92
C ASP A 274 -1.44 -2.61 23.26
N SER A 275 -0.93 -3.60 23.98
CA SER A 275 0.13 -4.49 23.49
C SER A 275 -0.27 -5.31 22.26
N ALA A 276 -1.57 -5.56 22.04
CA ALA A 276 -2.05 -6.25 20.85
C ALA A 276 -1.86 -5.37 19.61
N ARG A 277 -2.11 -4.06 19.72
CA ARG A 277 -1.84 -3.10 18.64
C ARG A 277 -0.37 -3.07 18.26
N LEU A 278 0.51 -3.06 19.26
CA LEU A 278 1.96 -3.08 19.04
C LEU A 278 2.39 -4.38 18.33
N THR A 279 1.81 -5.52 18.71
CA THR A 279 2.05 -6.81 18.03
C THR A 279 1.61 -6.77 16.58
N ASP A 280 0.44 -6.23 16.29
CA ASP A 280 -0.07 -6.08 14.92
C ASP A 280 0.76 -5.07 14.09
N ASN A 281 1.48 -4.15 14.75
CA ASN A 281 2.46 -3.25 14.15
C ASN A 281 3.89 -3.82 14.17
N SER A 282 4.06 -5.13 14.01
CA SER A 282 5.37 -5.81 13.94
C SER A 282 6.26 -5.59 15.18
N ASN A 283 5.65 -5.40 16.37
CA ASN A 283 6.31 -5.04 17.63
C ASN A 283 7.21 -3.79 17.54
N SER A 284 6.83 -2.83 16.71
CA SER A 284 7.56 -1.58 16.47
C SER A 284 6.65 -0.37 16.65
N GLU A 285 7.23 0.78 16.97
CA GLU A 285 6.55 2.07 16.94
C GLU A 285 6.70 2.77 15.56
N GLU A 286 7.43 2.19 14.64
CA GLU A 286 7.60 2.73 13.30
C GLU A 286 6.28 2.67 12.53
N ILE A 287 5.95 3.76 11.85
CA ILE A 287 4.70 3.89 11.12
C ILE A 287 4.93 3.54 9.67
N SER A 288 4.29 2.49 9.19
CA SER A 288 4.21 2.18 7.77
C SER A 288 3.29 3.18 7.07
N ALA A 289 3.61 3.54 5.83
CA ALA A 289 2.77 4.40 5.02
C ALA A 289 1.36 3.83 4.80
N VAL A 290 1.20 2.51 4.77
CA VAL A 290 -0.11 1.88 4.62
C VAL A 290 -1.01 2.11 5.86
N THR A 291 -0.42 2.31 7.05
CA THR A 291 -1.16 2.75 8.24
C THR A 291 -1.75 4.16 8.02
N ALA A 292 -0.98 5.06 7.44
CA ALA A 292 -1.45 6.40 7.09
C ALA A 292 -2.55 6.35 6.02
N CYS A 293 -2.42 5.46 5.02
CA CYS A 293 -3.46 5.22 4.02
C CYS A 293 -4.75 4.68 4.65
N GLY A 294 -4.67 3.77 5.62
CA GLY A 294 -5.83 3.28 6.36
C GLY A 294 -6.57 4.39 7.10
N TYR A 295 -5.82 5.30 7.73
CA TYR A 295 -6.37 6.49 8.36
C TYR A 295 -7.08 7.41 7.34
N ASP A 296 -6.41 7.74 6.24
CA ASP A 296 -6.96 8.64 5.22
C ASP A 296 -8.17 8.02 4.49
N ALA A 297 -8.20 6.70 4.29
CA ALA A 297 -9.34 6.00 3.73
C ALA A 297 -10.58 6.10 4.63
N TYR A 298 -10.40 5.95 5.94
CA TYR A 298 -11.48 6.21 6.91
C TYR A 298 -11.96 7.67 6.85
N MET A 299 -11.04 8.63 6.81
CA MET A 299 -11.38 10.05 6.74
C MET A 299 -12.09 10.40 5.44
N ALA A 300 -11.76 9.76 4.32
CA ALA A 300 -12.49 9.94 3.06
C ALA A 300 -13.96 9.54 3.19
N ILE A 301 -14.27 8.38 3.80
CA ILE A 301 -15.65 7.97 4.08
C ILE A 301 -16.32 8.91 5.07
N TYR A 302 -15.61 9.34 6.12
CA TYR A 302 -16.14 10.26 7.11
C TYR A 302 -16.59 11.59 6.48
N TYR A 303 -15.72 12.22 5.66
CA TYR A 303 -16.05 13.47 4.97
C TYR A 303 -17.12 13.27 3.90
N ALA A 304 -17.15 12.12 3.23
CA ALA A 304 -18.20 11.82 2.26
C ALA A 304 -19.57 11.66 2.93
N LEU A 305 -19.66 11.02 4.09
CA LEU A 305 -20.89 10.89 4.88
C LEU A 305 -21.37 12.27 5.35
N ASP A 306 -20.47 13.11 5.87
CA ASP A 306 -20.79 14.48 6.29
C ASP A 306 -21.27 15.32 5.10
N LYS A 307 -20.63 15.20 3.94
CA LYS A 307 -21.03 15.92 2.71
C LYS A 307 -22.33 15.40 2.12
N ALA A 308 -22.52 14.09 2.06
CA ALA A 308 -23.69 13.43 1.49
C ALA A 308 -24.94 13.65 2.34
N GLN A 309 -24.81 13.81 3.65
CA GLN A 309 -25.91 13.81 4.62
C GLN A 309 -26.86 12.63 4.40
N SER A 310 -26.34 11.48 3.98
CA SER A 310 -27.06 10.28 3.59
C SER A 310 -26.17 9.03 3.74
N THR A 311 -26.82 7.89 3.97
CA THR A 311 -26.19 6.55 3.92
C THR A 311 -26.54 5.79 2.65
N ASP A 312 -27.26 6.40 1.71
CA ASP A 312 -27.56 5.82 0.41
C ASP A 312 -26.27 5.65 -0.41
N GLY A 313 -26.03 4.45 -0.93
CA GLY A 313 -24.74 4.13 -1.55
C GLY A 313 -24.43 4.94 -2.81
N ALA A 314 -25.42 5.28 -3.64
CA ALA A 314 -25.21 6.10 -4.82
C ALA A 314 -24.90 7.55 -4.45
N THR A 315 -25.65 8.09 -3.47
CA THR A 315 -25.43 9.45 -2.95
C THR A 315 -24.04 9.56 -2.30
N LEU A 316 -23.63 8.54 -1.55
CA LEU A 316 -22.32 8.50 -0.91
C LEU A 316 -21.17 8.38 -1.96
N ARG A 317 -21.35 7.55 -3.00
CA ARG A 317 -20.43 7.45 -4.14
C ARG A 317 -20.23 8.81 -4.81
N ASP A 318 -21.32 9.55 -5.07
CA ASP A 318 -21.23 10.86 -5.70
C ASP A 318 -20.55 11.89 -4.79
N ALA A 319 -20.77 11.80 -3.48
CA ALA A 319 -20.09 12.63 -2.50
C ALA A 319 -18.57 12.34 -2.44
N LEU A 320 -18.17 11.07 -2.53
CA LEU A 320 -16.77 10.66 -2.63
C LEU A 320 -16.12 11.22 -3.90
N ALA A 321 -16.71 10.99 -5.07
CA ALA A 321 -16.19 11.48 -6.33
C ALA A 321 -15.97 13.01 -6.36
N ALA A 322 -16.73 13.75 -5.53
CA ALA A 322 -16.65 15.20 -5.42
C ALA A 322 -15.82 15.67 -4.21
N LEU A 323 -15.04 14.80 -3.56
CA LEU A 323 -14.16 15.21 -2.46
C LEU A 323 -12.99 16.06 -2.98
N ASP A 324 -12.68 17.08 -2.18
CA ASP A 324 -11.48 17.92 -2.33
C ASP A 324 -11.08 18.31 -0.91
N VAL A 325 -10.22 17.50 -0.29
CA VAL A 325 -9.84 17.63 1.12
C VAL A 325 -8.35 17.92 1.20
N PRO A 326 -7.95 19.13 1.57
CA PRO A 326 -6.54 19.46 1.72
C PRO A 326 -5.98 18.90 3.02
N GLY A 327 -4.69 18.57 3.00
CA GLY A 327 -3.89 18.32 4.20
C GLY A 327 -4.28 17.08 5.00
N LEU A 328 -4.60 15.96 4.33
CA LEU A 328 -4.65 14.66 4.98
C LEU A 328 -3.23 14.13 5.28
N VAL A 329 -3.14 12.99 5.94
CA VAL A 329 -1.86 12.42 6.39
C VAL A 329 -0.95 12.07 5.23
N THR A 330 -1.49 11.55 4.13
CA THR A 330 -0.74 11.28 2.89
C THR A 330 -0.81 12.44 1.87
N GLY A 331 -1.13 13.65 2.31
CA GLY A 331 -1.30 14.84 1.49
C GLY A 331 -2.75 15.12 1.09
N ASP A 332 -2.94 16.01 0.13
CA ASP A 332 -4.28 16.36 -0.35
C ASP A 332 -5.00 15.15 -0.97
N LEU A 333 -6.31 15.07 -0.75
CA LEU A 333 -7.16 14.05 -1.33
C LEU A 333 -8.17 14.66 -2.29
N LYS A 334 -7.99 14.36 -3.54
CA LYS A 334 -8.91 14.61 -4.64
C LYS A 334 -8.88 13.44 -5.58
N PHE A 335 -10.02 13.02 -6.08
CA PHE A 335 -10.10 11.91 -7.03
C PHE A 335 -10.16 12.42 -8.48
N ASP A 336 -9.59 11.64 -9.38
CA ASP A 336 -9.79 11.79 -10.81
C ASP A 336 -11.12 11.15 -11.28
N GLU A 337 -11.34 11.10 -12.59
CA GLU A 337 -12.55 10.52 -13.17
C GLU A 337 -12.70 8.99 -12.96
N ASN A 338 -11.61 8.30 -12.62
CA ASN A 338 -11.59 6.86 -12.34
C ASN A 338 -11.74 6.54 -10.85
N GLY A 339 -11.71 7.56 -9.97
CA GLY A 339 -11.68 7.37 -8.51
C GLY A 339 -10.28 7.18 -7.94
N ASP A 340 -9.23 7.49 -8.70
CA ASP A 340 -7.84 7.45 -8.27
C ASP A 340 -7.44 8.77 -7.59
N ALA A 341 -6.70 8.68 -6.49
CA ALA A 341 -6.17 9.89 -5.85
C ALA A 341 -5.13 10.57 -6.73
N ILE A 342 -5.29 11.87 -6.93
CA ILE A 342 -4.33 12.70 -7.68
C ILE A 342 -3.15 13.00 -6.76
N LYS A 343 -2.00 12.40 -7.03
CA LYS A 343 -0.74 12.61 -6.32
C LYS A 343 0.30 13.22 -7.26
N SER A 344 1.22 14.02 -6.73
CA SER A 344 2.20 14.75 -7.52
C SER A 344 3.65 14.32 -7.28
N TYR A 345 3.91 13.55 -6.23
CA TYR A 345 5.24 13.02 -5.92
C TYR A 345 5.14 11.68 -5.19
N ALA A 346 6.19 10.89 -5.30
CA ALA A 346 6.44 9.72 -4.48
C ALA A 346 7.63 9.99 -3.53
N ILE A 347 7.55 9.48 -2.31
CA ILE A 347 8.64 9.51 -1.34
C ILE A 347 9.48 8.26 -1.57
N ILE A 348 10.80 8.39 -1.55
CA ILE A 348 11.72 7.26 -1.51
C ILE A 348 12.32 7.18 -0.12
N LYS A 349 12.17 6.04 0.52
CA LYS A 349 12.86 5.70 1.76
C LYS A 349 14.04 4.77 1.49
N THR A 350 15.02 4.78 2.38
CA THR A 350 16.08 3.77 2.42
C THR A 350 16.08 3.06 3.77
N ALA A 351 16.39 1.78 3.73
CA ALA A 351 16.50 0.97 4.93
C ALA A 351 17.85 1.19 5.61
N THR A 352 17.81 1.25 6.94
CA THR A 352 18.97 1.23 7.84
C THR A 352 18.76 0.13 8.88
N THR A 353 19.75 -0.19 9.68
CA THR A 353 19.61 -1.17 10.77
C THR A 353 18.69 -0.69 11.91
N GLU A 354 18.36 0.60 11.92
CA GLU A 354 17.53 1.24 12.97
C GLU A 354 16.09 1.52 12.51
N GLY A 355 15.80 1.35 11.20
CA GLY A 355 14.51 1.64 10.59
C GLY A 355 14.65 2.27 9.21
N PHE A 356 13.64 3.00 8.77
CA PHE A 356 13.61 3.66 7.48
C PHE A 356 13.85 5.16 7.61
N VAL A 357 14.62 5.70 6.67
CA VAL A 357 14.90 7.14 6.60
C VAL A 357 14.59 7.70 5.21
N PHE A 358 14.32 8.99 5.14
CA PHE A 358 14.12 9.69 3.87
C PHE A 358 15.37 9.61 3.01
N ALA A 359 15.21 9.22 1.77
CA ALA A 359 16.29 9.21 0.76
C ALA A 359 16.06 10.27 -0.31
N ASP A 360 14.84 10.39 -0.83
CA ASP A 360 14.52 11.31 -1.92
C ASP A 360 13.00 11.56 -2.01
N SER A 361 12.64 12.54 -2.83
CA SER A 361 11.27 12.76 -3.28
C SER A 361 11.28 12.95 -4.79
N VAL A 362 10.47 12.17 -5.49
CA VAL A 362 10.41 12.16 -6.96
C VAL A 362 9.07 12.75 -7.39
N ALA A 363 9.11 13.92 -8.00
CA ALA A 363 7.94 14.53 -8.62
C ALA A 363 7.67 13.89 -9.98
N ILE A 364 6.39 13.67 -10.29
CA ILE A 364 5.91 13.14 -11.57
C ILE A 364 5.05 14.21 -12.23
N GLU A 365 5.44 14.62 -13.44
CA GLU A 365 4.72 15.60 -14.27
C GLU A 365 3.65 14.94 -15.15
#